data_8ddd996c17510137c238362bb8884e45
#
_entry.id   8ddd996c17510137c238362bb8884e45
#
_cell.length_a   1.000
_cell.length_b   1.000
_cell.length_c   1.000
_cell.angle_alpha   90.00
_cell.angle_beta   90.00
_cell.angle_gamma   90.00
#
_symmetry.space_group_name_H-M   'P 1'
#
loop_
_entity.id
_entity.type
_entity.pdbx_description
1 polymer ?
#
loop_
_entity_poly.entity_id
_entity_poly.type
_entity_poly.pdbx_seq_one_letter_code
_entity_poly.pdbx_strand_id
1 'polypeptide(L)'
;MADFRFSSPFQFPPVVKNLMIINVLVFLTQNIVGQREEGLVENWFALHDLHSVYFKPHQLITHMFMHGSFAHLFFNMFGLWMFGAAIEHRYGAKRFLQFYIISGLGAAFLHMGVLYVEIE
;
A
#
# COMPACT_ATOMS: atom_id res chain seq x y z
N MET A 1 -24.20 -10.13 24.02
CA MET A 1 -23.19 -9.22 23.95
C MET A 1 -22.55 -9.09 22.62
N ALA A 2 -22.77 -7.98 22.10
CA ALA A 2 -22.15 -7.63 20.85
C ALA A 2 -20.63 -7.64 20.93
N ASP A 3 -20.13 -7.44 22.13
CA ASP A 3 -18.71 -7.20 22.33
C ASP A 3 -17.82 -8.36 21.97
N PHE A 4 -18.34 -9.56 22.06
CA PHE A 4 -17.53 -10.73 21.76
C PHE A 4 -17.14 -10.80 20.29
N ARG A 5 -17.95 -10.20 19.45
CA ARG A 5 -17.67 -10.17 18.03
C ARG A 5 -16.43 -9.33 17.69
N PHE A 6 -16.17 -8.33 18.53
CA PHE A 6 -15.07 -7.40 18.27
C PHE A 6 -13.72 -7.94 18.69
N SER A 7 -13.71 -9.02 19.48
CA SER A 7 -12.46 -9.61 19.88
C SER A 7 -12.04 -10.76 18.97
N SER A 8 -12.83 -11.07 17.96
CA SER A 8 -12.49 -12.14 17.04
C SER A 8 -11.28 -11.75 16.20
N PRO A 9 -10.27 -12.64 16.08
CA PRO A 9 -9.10 -12.35 15.26
C PRO A 9 -9.43 -12.31 13.78
N PHE A 10 -10.61 -12.78 13.38
CA PHE A 10 -11.01 -12.80 11.98
C PHE A 10 -11.86 -11.59 11.60
N GLN A 11 -12.15 -10.72 12.56
CA GLN A 11 -12.85 -9.48 12.23
C GLN A 11 -11.85 -8.41 11.80
N PHE A 12 -12.20 -7.74 10.72
CA PHE A 12 -11.35 -6.68 10.17
C PHE A 12 -11.98 -5.32 10.46
N PRO A 13 -11.23 -4.41 11.07
CA PRO A 13 -11.70 -3.02 11.17
C PRO A 13 -11.88 -2.43 9.77
N PRO A 14 -12.76 -1.43 9.63
CA PRO A 14 -13.13 -0.94 8.29
C PRO A 14 -11.97 -0.46 7.43
N VAL A 15 -11.04 0.31 8.00
CA VAL A 15 -9.94 0.84 7.18
C VAL A 15 -8.99 -0.26 6.77
N VAL A 16 -8.63 -1.16 7.69
CA VAL A 16 -7.77 -2.30 7.35
C VAL A 16 -8.42 -3.15 6.27
N LYS A 17 -9.70 -3.44 6.42
CA LYS A 17 -10.42 -4.24 5.43
C LYS A 17 -10.39 -3.59 4.06
N ASN A 18 -10.70 -2.30 4.00
CA ASN A 18 -10.75 -1.59 2.72
C ASN A 18 -9.37 -1.48 2.08
N LEU A 19 -8.34 -1.22 2.88
CA LEU A 19 -6.98 -1.17 2.36
C LEU A 19 -6.54 -2.51 1.80
N MET A 20 -6.90 -3.61 2.47
CA MET A 20 -6.56 -4.94 1.97
C MET A 20 -7.25 -5.20 0.63
N ILE A 21 -8.52 -4.85 0.52
CA ILE A 21 -9.26 -5.02 -0.73
C ILE A 21 -8.62 -4.20 -1.85
N ILE A 22 -8.29 -2.95 -1.58
CA ILE A 22 -7.68 -2.08 -2.59
C ILE A 22 -6.35 -2.65 -3.05
N ASN A 23 -5.51 -3.10 -2.11
CA ASN A 23 -4.21 -3.67 -2.46
C ASN A 23 -4.34 -4.91 -3.34
N VAL A 24 -5.29 -5.79 -3.00
CA VAL A 24 -5.52 -7.00 -3.79
C VAL A 24 -6.03 -6.65 -5.19
N LEU A 25 -6.98 -5.71 -5.27
CA LEU A 25 -7.53 -5.31 -6.57
C LEU A 25 -6.47 -4.67 -7.46
N VAL A 26 -5.60 -3.83 -6.87
CA VAL A 26 -4.51 -3.23 -7.63
C VAL A 26 -3.56 -4.30 -8.13
N PHE A 27 -3.22 -5.27 -7.29
CA PHE A 27 -2.32 -6.35 -7.69
C PHE A 27 -2.91 -7.18 -8.83
N LEU A 28 -4.19 -7.49 -8.76
CA LEU A 28 -4.85 -8.21 -9.85
C LEU A 28 -4.82 -7.40 -11.14
N THR A 29 -5.06 -6.09 -11.03
CA THR A 29 -5.00 -5.21 -12.19
C THR A 29 -3.60 -5.18 -12.80
N GLN A 30 -2.56 -5.12 -11.95
CA GLN A 30 -1.18 -5.15 -12.43
C GLN A 30 -0.92 -6.40 -13.26
N ASN A 31 -1.40 -7.55 -12.80
CA ASN A 31 -1.15 -8.81 -13.49
C ASN A 31 -1.96 -8.92 -14.77
N ILE A 32 -3.23 -8.51 -14.75
CA ILE A 32 -4.10 -8.63 -15.93
C ILE A 32 -3.65 -7.66 -17.01
N VAL A 33 -3.44 -6.39 -16.65
CA VAL A 33 -3.01 -5.38 -17.62
C VAL A 33 -1.59 -5.68 -18.12
N GLY A 34 -0.74 -6.17 -17.20
CA GLY A 34 0.63 -6.50 -17.57
C GLY A 34 0.77 -7.57 -18.62
N GLN A 35 -0.24 -8.43 -18.76
CA GLN A 35 -0.23 -9.44 -19.81
C GLN A 35 -0.53 -8.85 -21.19
N ARG A 36 -1.20 -7.70 -21.22
CA ARG A 36 -1.59 -7.05 -22.48
C ARG A 36 -0.70 -5.88 -22.80
N GLU A 37 -0.44 -5.04 -21.81
CA GLU A 37 0.34 -3.82 -21.97
C GLU A 37 1.44 -3.83 -20.94
N GLU A 38 2.54 -4.45 -21.27
CA GLU A 38 3.64 -4.61 -20.32
C GLU A 38 4.15 -3.26 -19.86
N GLY A 39 4.21 -3.10 -18.53
CA GLY A 39 4.73 -1.90 -17.91
C GLY A 39 3.77 -0.73 -17.84
N LEU A 40 2.56 -0.84 -18.40
CA LEU A 40 1.63 0.29 -18.40
C LEU A 40 1.24 0.74 -17.01
N VAL A 41 0.82 -0.22 -16.17
CA VAL A 41 0.39 0.13 -14.81
C VAL A 41 1.59 0.63 -14.01
N GLU A 42 2.73 -0.03 -14.14
CA GLU A 42 3.93 0.35 -13.42
C GLU A 42 4.41 1.74 -13.83
N ASN A 43 4.37 2.06 -15.10
CA ASN A 43 4.81 3.38 -15.58
C ASN A 43 3.95 4.50 -15.01
N TRP A 44 2.64 4.27 -14.87
CA TRP A 44 1.72 5.31 -14.39
C TRP A 44 1.62 5.38 -12.87
N PHE A 45 1.74 4.26 -12.15
CA PHE A 45 1.38 4.20 -10.75
C PHE A 45 2.52 3.84 -9.81
N ALA A 46 3.58 3.19 -10.29
CA ALA A 46 4.74 2.91 -9.46
C ALA A 46 5.53 4.19 -9.23
N LEU A 47 6.25 4.23 -8.12
CA LEU A 47 7.06 5.40 -7.79
C LEU A 47 8.33 5.40 -8.63
N HIS A 48 8.54 6.45 -9.40
CA HIS A 48 9.74 6.63 -10.22
C HIS A 48 10.64 7.71 -9.62
N ASP A 49 11.91 7.66 -10.00
CA ASP A 49 12.86 8.69 -9.63
C ASP A 49 12.43 10.05 -10.19
N LEU A 50 12.75 11.11 -9.46
CA LEU A 50 12.41 12.48 -9.86
C LEU A 50 12.92 12.84 -11.24
N HIS A 51 14.05 12.27 -11.65
CA HIS A 51 14.67 12.56 -12.95
C HIS A 51 14.09 11.71 -14.07
N SER A 52 13.24 10.73 -13.74
CA SER A 52 12.62 9.88 -14.75
C SER A 52 11.54 10.63 -15.50
N VAL A 53 11.42 10.35 -16.81
CA VAL A 53 10.32 10.88 -17.61
C VAL A 53 8.97 10.31 -17.20
N TYR A 54 8.98 9.20 -16.46
CA TYR A 54 7.76 8.57 -16.00
C TYR A 54 7.30 9.07 -14.64
N PHE A 55 8.08 9.92 -13.98
CA PHE A 55 7.70 10.42 -12.66
C PHE A 55 6.46 11.30 -12.75
N LYS A 56 5.50 11.06 -11.86
CA LYS A 56 4.32 11.89 -11.67
C LYS A 56 4.01 11.99 -10.18
N PRO A 57 3.56 13.17 -9.71
CA PRO A 57 3.34 13.36 -8.26
C PRO A 57 2.36 12.38 -7.62
N HIS A 58 1.34 11.92 -8.34
CA HIS A 58 0.38 10.98 -7.75
C HIS A 58 1.02 9.66 -7.35
N GLN A 59 2.19 9.36 -7.89
CA GLN A 59 2.89 8.10 -7.58
C GLN A 59 3.30 8.03 -6.12
N LEU A 60 3.40 9.18 -5.44
CA LEU A 60 3.69 9.18 -4.01
C LEU A 60 2.60 8.46 -3.21
N ILE A 61 1.39 8.43 -3.72
CA ILE A 61 0.29 7.71 -3.08
C ILE A 61 0.08 6.35 -3.74
N THR A 62 0.03 6.30 -5.07
CA THR A 62 -0.34 5.06 -5.76
C THR A 62 0.67 3.95 -5.55
N HIS A 63 1.95 4.28 -5.38
CA HIS A 63 2.97 3.25 -5.18
C HIS A 63 2.70 2.43 -3.92
N MET A 64 1.98 2.99 -2.95
CA MET A 64 1.68 2.30 -1.70
C MET A 64 0.82 1.05 -1.91
N PHE A 65 0.12 0.98 -3.03
CA PHE A 65 -0.77 -0.13 -3.33
C PHE A 65 -0.22 -1.07 -4.39
N MET A 66 0.98 -0.78 -4.93
CA MET A 66 1.62 -1.59 -5.95
C MET A 66 2.51 -2.64 -5.30
N HIS A 67 2.54 -3.84 -5.90
CA HIS A 67 3.33 -4.94 -5.37
C HIS A 67 4.06 -5.66 -6.50
N GLY A 68 5.35 -5.94 -6.28
CA GLY A 68 6.17 -6.57 -7.31
C GLY A 68 5.96 -8.07 -7.44
N SER A 69 5.44 -8.73 -6.40
CA SER A 69 5.25 -10.18 -6.42
C SER A 69 4.13 -10.57 -5.48
N PHE A 70 3.63 -11.79 -5.65
CA PHE A 70 2.62 -12.33 -4.76
C PHE A 70 3.12 -12.44 -3.32
N ALA A 71 4.38 -12.84 -3.15
CA ALA A 71 4.95 -12.93 -1.81
C ALA A 71 4.98 -11.57 -1.12
N HIS A 72 5.34 -10.52 -1.86
CA HIS A 72 5.34 -9.16 -1.32
C HIS A 72 3.94 -8.76 -0.89
N LEU A 73 2.95 -9.02 -1.74
CA LEU A 73 1.55 -8.74 -1.40
C LEU A 73 1.12 -9.51 -0.16
N PHE A 74 1.47 -10.80 -0.09
CA PHE A 74 1.07 -11.64 1.03
C PHE A 74 1.62 -11.11 2.36
N PHE A 75 2.92 -10.84 2.41
CA PHE A 75 3.52 -10.35 3.64
C PHE A 75 3.02 -8.97 4.01
N ASN A 76 2.78 -8.12 3.03
CA ASN A 76 2.23 -6.80 3.29
C ASN A 76 0.81 -6.89 3.88
N MET A 77 -0.01 -7.77 3.31
CA MET A 77 -1.38 -7.96 3.82
C MET A 77 -1.36 -8.61 5.20
N PHE A 78 -0.44 -9.53 5.43
CA PHE A 78 -0.30 -10.15 6.74
C PHE A 78 0.05 -9.11 7.80
N GLY A 79 1.01 -8.25 7.53
CA GLY A 79 1.38 -7.18 8.44
C GLY A 79 0.25 -6.20 8.67
N LEU A 80 -0.45 -5.85 7.59
CA LEU A 80 -1.59 -4.93 7.69
C LEU A 80 -2.70 -5.54 8.55
N TRP A 81 -2.97 -6.82 8.38
CA TRP A 81 -3.97 -7.50 9.20
C TRP A 81 -3.54 -7.57 10.67
N MET A 82 -2.32 -8.03 10.92
CA MET A 82 -1.87 -8.26 12.30
C MET A 82 -1.69 -6.96 13.06
N PHE A 83 -0.93 -6.03 12.48
CA PHE A 83 -0.56 -4.80 13.19
C PHE A 83 -1.53 -3.67 12.92
N GLY A 84 -2.01 -3.57 11.69
CA GLY A 84 -2.95 -2.53 11.33
C GLY A 84 -4.27 -2.66 12.07
N ALA A 85 -4.79 -3.89 12.18
CA ALA A 85 -6.05 -4.10 12.90
C ALA A 85 -5.91 -3.71 14.36
N ALA A 86 -4.79 -4.05 14.99
CA ALA A 86 -4.57 -3.68 16.39
C ALA A 86 -4.52 -2.16 16.56
N ILE A 87 -3.84 -1.48 15.64
CA ILE A 87 -3.73 -0.02 15.69
C ILE A 87 -5.08 0.62 15.45
N GLU A 88 -5.82 0.14 14.47
CA GLU A 88 -7.13 0.72 14.18
C GLU A 88 -8.11 0.51 15.33
N HIS A 89 -8.09 -0.66 15.95
CA HIS A 89 -8.94 -0.93 17.10
C HIS A 89 -8.62 0.01 18.27
N ARG A 90 -7.34 0.30 18.48
CA ARG A 90 -6.92 1.12 19.60
C ARG A 90 -7.12 2.62 19.34
N TYR A 91 -6.80 3.10 18.16
CA TYR A 91 -6.75 4.54 17.88
C TYR A 91 -7.87 5.04 16.98
N GLY A 92 -8.64 4.14 16.39
CA GLY A 92 -9.75 4.51 15.53
C GLY A 92 -9.36 4.58 14.06
N ALA A 93 -10.39 4.56 13.22
CA ALA A 93 -10.22 4.48 11.78
C ALA A 93 -9.49 5.70 11.20
N LYS A 94 -9.88 6.89 11.63
CA LYS A 94 -9.30 8.11 11.08
C LYS A 94 -7.81 8.21 11.40
N ARG A 95 -7.43 7.92 12.65
CA ARG A 95 -6.03 8.00 13.04
C ARG A 95 -5.19 6.93 12.38
N PHE A 96 -5.76 5.74 12.24
CA PHE A 96 -5.03 4.68 11.54
C PHE A 96 -4.80 5.04 10.07
N LEU A 97 -5.81 5.57 9.39
CA LEU A 97 -5.66 5.98 7.99
C LEU A 97 -4.59 7.06 7.85
N GLN A 98 -4.60 8.04 8.75
CA GLN A 98 -3.57 9.09 8.76
C GLN A 98 -2.19 8.50 8.95
N PHE A 99 -2.05 7.57 9.89
CA PHE A 99 -0.78 6.90 10.14
C PHE A 99 -0.31 6.12 8.92
N TYR A 100 -1.24 5.41 8.28
CA TYR A 100 -0.92 4.62 7.10
C TYR A 100 -0.39 5.51 5.97
N ILE A 101 -1.09 6.60 5.69
CA ILE A 101 -0.73 7.51 4.60
C ILE A 101 0.59 8.22 4.91
N ILE A 102 0.76 8.71 6.14
CA ILE A 102 1.99 9.40 6.52
C ILE A 102 3.18 8.46 6.45
N SER A 103 3.01 7.21 6.90
CA SER A 103 4.08 6.22 6.82
C SER A 103 4.44 5.91 5.37
N GLY A 104 3.43 5.79 4.50
CA GLY A 104 3.66 5.54 3.09
C GLY A 104 4.37 6.69 2.41
N LEU A 105 3.98 7.92 2.72
CA LEU A 105 4.66 9.09 2.16
C LEU A 105 6.10 9.19 2.66
N GLY A 106 6.32 8.90 3.95
CA GLY A 106 7.68 8.88 4.49
C GLY A 106 8.56 7.86 3.80
N ALA A 107 8.00 6.67 3.56
CA ALA A 107 8.73 5.62 2.84
C ALA A 107 9.03 6.06 1.39
N ALA A 108 8.09 6.75 0.74
CA ALA A 108 8.28 7.25 -0.61
C ALA A 108 9.42 8.25 -0.66
N PHE A 109 9.43 9.21 0.25
CA PHE A 109 10.50 10.21 0.27
C PHE A 109 11.86 9.58 0.57
N LEU A 110 11.91 8.60 1.46
CA LEU A 110 13.14 7.89 1.75
C LEU A 110 13.63 7.14 0.51
N HIS A 111 12.71 6.45 -0.18
CA HIS A 111 13.05 5.71 -1.38
C HIS A 111 13.57 6.64 -2.47
N MET A 112 12.93 7.78 -2.69
CA MET A 112 13.37 8.75 -3.66
C MET A 112 14.74 9.34 -3.29
N GLY A 113 14.96 9.56 -1.99
CA GLY A 113 16.26 10.06 -1.53
C GLY A 113 17.37 9.07 -1.80
N VAL A 114 17.12 7.79 -1.56
CA VAL A 114 18.10 6.74 -1.84
C VAL A 114 18.41 6.68 -3.34
N LEU A 115 17.37 6.72 -4.17
CA LEU A 115 17.55 6.70 -5.62
C LEU A 115 18.36 7.92 -6.09
N TYR A 116 18.07 9.08 -5.51
CA TYR A 116 18.81 10.30 -5.88
C TYR A 116 20.30 10.16 -5.57
N VAL A 117 20.61 9.65 -4.39
CA VAL A 117 22.00 9.46 -3.98
C VAL A 117 22.70 8.44 -4.86
N GLU A 118 22.02 7.35 -5.21
CA GLU A 118 22.60 6.31 -6.05
C GLU A 118 22.90 6.78 -7.46
N ILE A 119 22.05 7.66 -7.99
CA ILE A 119 22.20 8.18 -9.35
C ILE A 119 23.31 9.21 -9.40
N GLU A 120 23.43 10.02 -8.35
CA GLU A 120 24.48 11.01 -8.27
C GLU A 120 25.82 10.37 -7.96
#